data_2b86254efd20c1289fa03c1ef5c6c5f1
#
_entry.id   2b86254efd20c1289fa03c1ef5c6c5f1
#
_cell.length_a   1.000
_cell.length_b   1.000
_cell.length_c   1.000
_cell.angle_alpha   90.00
_cell.angle_beta   90.00
_cell.angle_gamma   90.00
#
_symmetry.space_group_name_H-M   'P 1'
#
loop_
_entity.id
_entity.type
_entity.pdbx_description
1 polymer ?
#
loop_
_entity_poly.entity_id
_entity_poly.type
_entity_poly.pdbx_seq_one_letter_code
_entity_poly.pdbx_strand_id
1 'polypeptide(L)'
;MSMTRHIGPTRATLIPLFVRAAAVGMAVLGVLCLLPGAVSAQEKMEPIPFELPKPMFEGTPQNLSVPNLQKPLGRPRDPFLAPAGVTNVALGKVVTSSDMEPIIGDLEQATDGDKKGAEGSFVELGPGVQYLTVDLGAPHDIYAILFWHFHKTARVYLDVIVQVADDADFTKNVRTLFNNDNDNSAGLGAGKDMNYVETAEGKLVDAKGSRARFVRLYSNGNNANDLNHYVEVEVFGRPAK
;
A
#
# COMPACT_ATOMS: atom_id res chain seq x y z
N MET A 1 -9.01 62.29 -33.80
CA MET A 1 -8.20 62.82 -34.90
C MET A 1 -7.50 61.61 -35.52
N SER A 2 -8.07 61.22 -36.55
CA SER A 2 -7.66 61.25 -37.96
C SER A 2 -6.78 60.04 -38.30
N MET A 3 -7.15 59.23 -39.11
CA MET A 3 -7.53 58.94 -40.52
C MET A 3 -6.64 57.77 -40.98
N THR A 4 -7.26 56.67 -41.34
CA THR A 4 -7.61 56.22 -42.70
C THR A 4 -6.45 56.00 -43.70
N ARG A 5 -6.30 54.79 -44.26
CA ARG A 5 -6.61 54.34 -45.64
C ARG A 5 -6.04 52.93 -45.87
N HIS A 6 -6.88 52.01 -46.18
CA HIS A 6 -7.18 51.32 -47.43
C HIS A 6 -6.09 51.34 -48.53
N ILE A 7 -5.72 50.18 -49.06
CA ILE A 7 -5.72 49.81 -50.50
C ILE A 7 -5.62 48.26 -50.59
N GLY A 8 -6.60 47.63 -51.22
CA GLY A 8 -6.58 46.25 -51.74
C GLY A 8 -6.26 46.30 -53.27
N PRO A 9 -6.66 45.33 -54.06
CA PRO A 9 -6.04 44.01 -54.26
C PRO A 9 -5.50 43.87 -55.68
N THR A 10 -4.73 42.86 -56.02
CA THR A 10 -4.55 42.44 -57.42
C THR A 10 -4.51 40.94 -57.60
N ARG A 11 -5.50 40.44 -58.32
CA ARG A 11 -5.57 39.11 -58.89
C ARG A 11 -4.54 38.95 -60.01
N ALA A 12 -3.88 37.84 -60.06
CA ALA A 12 -3.25 37.32 -61.27
C ALA A 12 -3.58 35.85 -61.44
N THR A 13 -4.37 35.62 -62.45
CA THR A 13 -4.76 34.31 -62.99
C THR A 13 -3.64 33.84 -63.92
N LEU A 14 -3.17 32.63 -63.82
CA LEU A 14 -2.43 31.95 -64.88
C LEU A 14 -2.78 30.48 -64.99
N ILE A 15 -3.01 30.07 -66.21
CA ILE A 15 -3.61 28.89 -66.80
C ILE A 15 -2.65 27.66 -66.77
N PRO A 16 -3.15 26.41 -66.86
CA PRO A 16 -2.41 25.18 -66.52
C PRO A 16 -1.57 24.67 -67.69
N LEU A 17 -0.43 24.12 -67.36
CA LEU A 17 0.37 23.33 -68.37
C LEU A 17 0.25 21.85 -67.98
N PHE A 18 -0.44 21.11 -68.91
CA PHE A 18 -0.51 19.65 -68.83
C PHE A 18 0.85 19.04 -69.25
N VAL A 19 1.47 18.31 -68.37
CA VAL A 19 2.54 17.37 -68.71
C VAL A 19 2.10 15.96 -68.31
N ARG A 20 1.89 15.12 -69.31
CA ARG A 20 1.69 13.67 -69.17
C ARG A 20 3.04 13.06 -68.85
N ALA A 21 3.13 12.39 -67.70
CA ALA A 21 4.23 11.49 -67.40
C ALA A 21 3.69 10.08 -67.13
N ALA A 22 4.30 9.14 -67.84
CA ALA A 22 3.93 7.73 -67.87
C ALA A 22 4.11 7.04 -66.49
N ALA A 23 3.14 6.23 -66.11
CA ALA A 23 3.19 5.38 -64.92
C ALA A 23 4.11 4.17 -65.20
N VAL A 24 5.24 4.11 -64.52
CA VAL A 24 6.01 2.87 -64.37
C VAL A 24 5.56 2.25 -63.03
N GLY A 25 4.81 1.18 -63.17
CA GLY A 25 4.35 0.41 -62.01
C GLY A 25 5.51 -0.37 -61.38
N MET A 26 5.89 0.02 -60.16
CA MET A 26 6.82 -0.72 -59.31
C MET A 26 5.99 -1.40 -58.21
N ALA A 27 5.72 -2.70 -58.39
CA ALA A 27 5.07 -3.52 -57.39
C ALA A 27 6.04 -3.72 -56.22
N VAL A 28 5.85 -2.97 -55.16
CA VAL A 28 6.53 -3.23 -53.86
C VAL A 28 5.76 -4.34 -53.16
N LEU A 29 6.33 -5.55 -53.20
CA LEU A 29 5.87 -6.67 -52.40
C LEU A 29 6.16 -6.35 -50.90
N GLY A 30 5.15 -5.80 -50.20
CA GLY A 30 5.23 -5.56 -48.77
C GLY A 30 5.22 -6.90 -48.03
N VAL A 31 6.38 -7.35 -47.57
CA VAL A 31 6.49 -8.42 -46.58
C VAL A 31 5.94 -7.89 -45.28
N LEU A 32 4.69 -8.22 -44.99
CA LEU A 32 4.06 -7.97 -43.68
C LEU A 32 4.70 -8.91 -42.66
N CYS A 33 5.76 -8.46 -41.97
CA CYS A 33 6.28 -9.13 -40.80
C CYS A 33 5.22 -9.08 -39.70
N LEU A 34 4.45 -10.16 -39.56
CA LEU A 34 3.63 -10.43 -38.38
C LEU A 34 4.60 -10.62 -37.21
N LEU A 35 4.85 -9.56 -36.45
CA LEU A 35 5.47 -9.69 -35.13
C LEU A 35 4.51 -10.54 -34.29
N PRO A 36 4.98 -11.65 -33.69
CA PRO A 36 4.15 -12.37 -32.77
C PRO A 36 3.84 -11.42 -31.63
N GLY A 37 2.57 -11.01 -31.51
CA GLY A 37 2.08 -10.28 -30.36
C GLY A 37 2.40 -11.12 -29.14
N ALA A 38 3.23 -10.59 -28.22
CA ALA A 38 3.46 -11.21 -26.94
C ALA A 38 2.09 -11.27 -26.23
N VAL A 39 1.47 -12.44 -26.26
CA VAL A 39 0.31 -12.73 -25.41
C VAL A 39 0.84 -12.63 -23.99
N SER A 40 0.59 -11.52 -23.33
CA SER A 40 0.81 -11.39 -21.89
C SER A 40 -0.08 -12.45 -21.24
N ALA A 41 0.53 -13.54 -20.80
CA ALA A 41 -0.19 -14.54 -20.01
C ALA A 41 -0.78 -13.82 -18.80
N GLN A 42 -2.09 -13.78 -18.69
CA GLN A 42 -2.77 -13.19 -17.55
C GLN A 42 -2.32 -13.94 -16.31
N GLU A 43 -1.70 -13.22 -15.36
CA GLU A 43 -1.15 -13.82 -14.16
C GLU A 43 -2.29 -14.46 -13.34
N LYS A 44 -2.09 -15.73 -12.93
CA LYS A 44 -3.08 -16.44 -12.14
C LYS A 44 -3.19 -15.80 -10.77
N MET A 45 -4.39 -15.36 -10.42
CA MET A 45 -4.70 -14.80 -9.10
C MET A 45 -5.22 -15.92 -8.19
N GLU A 46 -4.72 -15.95 -6.95
CA GLU A 46 -5.08 -16.96 -5.94
C GLU A 46 -5.37 -16.25 -4.60
N PRO A 47 -6.28 -16.79 -3.77
CA PRO A 47 -6.49 -16.26 -2.44
C PRO A 47 -5.25 -16.49 -1.56
N ILE A 48 -4.82 -15.47 -0.82
CA ILE A 48 -3.80 -15.63 0.21
C ILE A 48 -4.44 -16.38 1.38
N PRO A 49 -3.87 -17.52 1.82
CA PRO A 49 -4.41 -18.29 2.95
C PRO A 49 -3.96 -17.65 4.27
N PHE A 50 -4.66 -16.60 4.71
CA PHE A 50 -4.37 -15.98 6.00
C PHE A 50 -4.69 -16.93 7.16
N GLU A 51 -3.73 -17.15 8.04
CA GLU A 51 -3.92 -17.88 9.29
C GLU A 51 -4.28 -16.89 10.39
N LEU A 52 -5.55 -16.84 10.77
CA LEU A 52 -6.06 -15.90 11.76
C LEU A 52 -6.04 -16.53 13.17
N PRO A 53 -5.69 -15.76 14.22
CA PRO A 53 -5.81 -16.21 15.59
C PRO A 53 -7.29 -16.36 16.00
N LYS A 54 -7.54 -17.10 17.08
CA LYS A 54 -8.89 -17.22 17.63
C LYS A 54 -9.38 -15.86 18.15
N PRO A 55 -10.64 -15.47 17.84
CA PRO A 55 -11.22 -14.29 18.45
C PRO A 55 -11.21 -14.37 19.98
N MET A 56 -10.82 -13.29 20.62
CA MET A 56 -10.79 -13.18 22.09
C MET A 56 -12.05 -12.51 22.65
N PHE A 57 -12.84 -11.86 21.79
CA PHE A 57 -14.16 -11.33 22.12
C PHE A 57 -15.08 -11.47 20.89
N GLU A 58 -16.39 -11.48 21.15
CA GLU A 58 -17.40 -11.56 20.10
C GLU A 58 -18.17 -10.24 20.00
N GLY A 59 -18.52 -9.89 18.79
CA GLY A 59 -19.29 -8.69 18.47
C GLY A 59 -18.46 -7.41 18.48
N THR A 60 -19.11 -6.32 18.14
CA THR A 60 -18.51 -4.98 18.16
C THR A 60 -18.94 -4.27 19.42
N PRO A 61 -18.01 -3.76 20.23
CA PRO A 61 -18.33 -2.95 21.38
C PRO A 61 -19.15 -1.73 20.95
N GLN A 62 -20.32 -1.56 21.53
CA GLN A 62 -21.22 -0.45 21.17
C GLN A 62 -20.81 0.90 21.77
N ASN A 63 -19.83 0.91 22.68
CA ASN A 63 -19.45 2.08 23.46
C ASN A 63 -18.14 2.75 23.04
N LEU A 64 -17.61 2.41 21.87
CA LEU A 64 -16.41 3.07 21.35
C LEU A 64 -16.79 4.40 20.68
N SER A 65 -16.47 5.50 21.34
CA SER A 65 -16.68 6.86 20.82
C SER A 65 -15.36 7.37 20.24
N VAL A 66 -15.01 6.93 19.03
CA VAL A 66 -13.85 7.40 18.28
C VAL A 66 -14.34 8.04 16.99
N PRO A 67 -13.87 9.26 16.65
CA PRO A 67 -14.23 9.92 15.41
C PRO A 67 -13.89 9.04 14.19
N ASN A 68 -14.66 9.16 13.11
CA ASN A 68 -14.39 8.48 11.83
C ASN A 68 -14.18 6.95 11.97
N LEU A 69 -14.91 6.31 12.89
CA LEU A 69 -14.78 4.87 13.11
C LEU A 69 -15.50 4.08 12.02
N GLN A 70 -14.80 3.12 11.43
CA GLN A 70 -15.35 2.19 10.45
C GLN A 70 -16.50 1.37 11.06
N LYS A 71 -17.61 1.24 10.34
CA LYS A 71 -18.68 0.33 10.74
C LYS A 71 -18.20 -1.11 10.64
N PRO A 72 -18.60 -1.97 11.60
CA PRO A 72 -18.26 -3.39 11.53
C PRO A 72 -18.78 -4.01 10.24
N LEU A 73 -17.98 -4.90 9.67
CA LEU A 73 -18.39 -5.60 8.45
C LEU A 73 -19.58 -6.55 8.69
N GLY A 74 -19.72 -7.07 9.93
CA GLY A 74 -20.79 -8.01 10.31
C GLY A 74 -20.68 -9.40 9.68
N ARG A 75 -19.59 -9.66 8.97
CA ARG A 75 -19.25 -10.94 8.32
C ARG A 75 -17.73 -11.08 8.22
N PRO A 76 -17.21 -12.29 7.99
CA PRO A 76 -15.79 -12.47 7.69
C PRO A 76 -15.37 -11.66 6.46
N ARG A 77 -14.11 -11.27 6.42
CA ARG A 77 -13.48 -10.58 5.28
C ARG A 77 -13.53 -11.47 4.03
N ASP A 78 -13.74 -10.87 2.89
CA ASP A 78 -13.62 -11.57 1.62
C ASP A 78 -12.18 -12.05 1.38
N PRO A 79 -11.97 -13.18 0.67
CA PRO A 79 -10.65 -13.64 0.31
C PRO A 79 -9.85 -12.56 -0.44
N PHE A 80 -8.63 -12.29 0.00
CA PHE A 80 -7.73 -11.38 -0.70
C PHE A 80 -6.97 -12.12 -1.79
N LEU A 81 -7.12 -11.66 -3.03
CA LEU A 81 -6.49 -12.29 -4.19
C LEU A 81 -5.16 -11.62 -4.51
N ALA A 82 -4.13 -12.42 -4.71
CA ALA A 82 -2.82 -11.98 -5.14
C ALA A 82 -2.28 -12.93 -6.24
N PRO A 83 -1.25 -12.52 -6.99
CA PRO A 83 -0.60 -13.42 -7.93
C PRO A 83 -0.10 -14.70 -7.27
N ALA A 84 -0.13 -15.81 -8.00
CA ALA A 84 0.39 -17.09 -7.52
C ALA A 84 1.84 -16.97 -7.03
N GLY A 85 2.16 -17.69 -5.93
CA GLY A 85 3.50 -17.71 -5.35
C GLY A 85 3.79 -16.55 -4.38
N VAL A 86 2.79 -15.74 -4.01
CA VAL A 86 2.90 -14.77 -2.91
C VAL A 86 2.91 -15.51 -1.58
N THR A 87 3.87 -15.17 -0.70
CA THR A 87 4.04 -15.76 0.64
C THR A 87 4.31 -14.67 1.67
N ASN A 88 4.23 -14.99 2.97
CA ASN A 88 4.69 -14.08 4.02
C ASN A 88 6.22 -13.96 3.96
N VAL A 89 6.72 -12.81 3.53
CA VAL A 89 8.15 -12.51 3.39
C VAL A 89 8.71 -11.76 4.60
N ALA A 90 7.88 -11.46 5.61
CA ALA A 90 8.28 -10.79 6.84
C ALA A 90 8.65 -11.76 7.97
N LEU A 91 8.25 -13.03 7.88
CA LEU A 91 8.48 -14.01 8.96
C LEU A 91 9.96 -14.10 9.34
N GLY A 92 10.27 -13.86 10.62
CA GLY A 92 11.63 -13.88 11.18
C GLY A 92 12.56 -12.80 10.62
N LYS A 93 12.02 -11.72 10.06
CA LYS A 93 12.80 -10.60 9.55
C LYS A 93 13.19 -9.64 10.65
N VAL A 94 14.28 -8.90 10.40
CA VAL A 94 14.78 -7.90 11.34
C VAL A 94 13.77 -6.77 11.47
N VAL A 95 13.48 -6.43 12.72
CA VAL A 95 12.61 -5.32 13.11
C VAL A 95 13.43 -4.28 13.86
N THR A 96 13.20 -3.01 13.55
CA THR A 96 13.71 -1.87 14.31
C THR A 96 12.57 -0.97 14.75
N SER A 97 12.77 -0.13 15.74
CA SER A 97 11.76 0.72 16.33
C SER A 97 12.28 2.14 16.56
N SER A 98 11.36 3.10 16.65
CA SER A 98 11.65 4.45 17.17
C SER A 98 11.92 4.44 18.67
N ASP A 99 11.33 3.53 19.40
CA ASP A 99 11.60 3.29 20.82
C ASP A 99 12.67 2.19 20.93
N MET A 100 13.84 2.55 21.42
CA MET A 100 14.98 1.63 21.51
C MET A 100 14.90 0.69 22.72
N GLU A 101 14.02 0.96 23.67
CA GLU A 101 13.81 0.17 24.89
C GLU A 101 12.31 -0.11 25.07
N PRO A 102 11.74 -1.07 24.33
CA PRO A 102 10.34 -1.45 24.48
C PRO A 102 9.97 -1.74 25.94
N ILE A 103 8.80 -1.32 26.36
CA ILE A 103 8.30 -1.53 27.74
C ILE A 103 8.04 -3.02 27.97
N ILE A 104 7.50 -3.71 26.95
CA ILE A 104 7.23 -5.16 26.97
C ILE A 104 7.72 -5.77 25.67
N GLY A 105 8.30 -6.96 25.77
CA GLY A 105 8.66 -7.80 24.65
C GLY A 105 9.93 -7.37 23.92
N ASP A 106 10.34 -8.21 22.99
CA ASP A 106 11.46 -7.98 22.09
C ASP A 106 10.95 -7.70 20.68
N LEU A 107 11.65 -6.87 19.89
CA LEU A 107 11.21 -6.44 18.56
C LEU A 107 10.97 -7.60 17.60
N GLU A 108 11.70 -8.69 17.74
CA GLU A 108 11.58 -9.91 16.95
C GLU A 108 10.19 -10.55 17.05
N GLN A 109 9.47 -10.33 18.15
CA GLN A 109 8.10 -10.84 18.34
C GLN A 109 7.11 -10.25 17.33
N ALA A 110 7.41 -9.10 16.75
CA ALA A 110 6.55 -8.50 15.74
C ALA A 110 6.57 -9.23 14.38
N THR A 111 7.44 -10.24 14.20
CA THR A 111 7.54 -11.02 12.95
C THR A 111 7.79 -12.52 13.22
N ASP A 112 7.52 -13.03 14.43
CA ASP A 112 7.80 -14.40 14.83
C ASP A 112 6.70 -15.42 14.45
N GLY A 113 5.56 -14.93 13.98
CA GLY A 113 4.39 -15.72 13.58
C GLY A 113 3.39 -15.96 14.72
N ASP A 114 3.64 -15.52 15.97
CA ASP A 114 2.68 -15.64 17.06
C ASP A 114 1.69 -14.46 17.09
N LYS A 115 0.52 -14.70 16.56
CA LYS A 115 -0.59 -13.72 16.47
C LYS A 115 -1.54 -13.75 17.67
N LYS A 116 -1.25 -14.53 18.72
CA LYS A 116 -2.18 -14.73 19.83
C LYS A 116 -2.26 -13.52 20.75
N GLY A 117 -1.24 -12.65 20.76
CA GLY A 117 -1.18 -11.48 21.65
C GLY A 117 -1.28 -11.88 23.13
N ALA A 118 -0.67 -13.02 23.53
CA ALA A 118 -0.60 -13.42 24.92
C ALA A 118 0.22 -12.39 25.70
N GLU A 119 0.00 -12.31 27.01
CA GLU A 119 0.81 -11.43 27.86
C GLU A 119 2.29 -11.79 27.71
N GLY A 120 3.12 -10.81 27.36
CA GLY A 120 4.53 -11.02 27.06
C GLY A 120 4.85 -11.54 25.63
N SER A 121 3.84 -11.74 24.76
CA SER A 121 4.03 -12.12 23.36
C SER A 121 3.67 -10.98 22.40
N PHE A 122 4.02 -9.77 22.75
CA PHE A 122 3.84 -8.58 21.90
C PHE A 122 4.84 -7.51 22.31
N VAL A 123 5.13 -6.63 21.38
CA VAL A 123 5.97 -5.46 21.63
C VAL A 123 5.10 -4.31 22.11
N GLU A 124 5.44 -3.72 23.28
CA GLU A 124 4.83 -2.50 23.78
C GLU A 124 5.84 -1.36 23.75
N LEU A 125 5.55 -0.33 22.97
CA LEU A 125 6.35 0.88 22.86
C LEU A 125 5.73 2.01 23.70
N GLY A 126 6.57 2.96 24.10
CA GLY A 126 6.18 4.12 24.89
C GLY A 126 5.13 5.01 24.22
N PRO A 127 4.71 6.06 24.96
CA PRO A 127 3.70 7.00 24.46
C PRO A 127 4.20 7.88 23.32
N GLY A 128 3.26 8.55 22.64
CA GLY A 128 3.51 9.39 21.48
C GLY A 128 3.57 8.60 20.17
N VAL A 129 3.95 9.29 19.09
CA VAL A 129 4.09 8.65 17.78
C VAL A 129 5.29 7.71 17.79
N GLN A 130 5.01 6.42 17.69
CA GLN A 130 6.03 5.37 17.61
C GLN A 130 5.91 4.61 16.30
N TYR A 131 6.97 3.89 15.90
CA TYR A 131 6.92 3.02 14.73
C TYR A 131 7.75 1.75 14.91
N LEU A 132 7.35 0.71 14.18
CA LEU A 132 8.18 -0.45 13.83
C LEU A 132 8.56 -0.39 12.36
N THR A 133 9.77 -0.84 12.03
CA THR A 133 10.24 -1.01 10.65
C THR A 133 10.71 -2.44 10.45
N VAL A 134 10.12 -3.13 9.48
CA VAL A 134 10.52 -4.47 9.04
C VAL A 134 11.45 -4.33 7.83
N ASP A 135 12.65 -4.90 7.89
CA ASP A 135 13.56 -5.04 6.75
C ASP A 135 13.35 -6.41 6.08
N LEU A 136 12.77 -6.44 4.91
CA LEU A 136 12.54 -7.68 4.16
C LEU A 136 13.83 -8.31 3.62
N GLY A 137 14.99 -7.63 3.79
CA GLY A 137 16.31 -8.09 3.35
C GLY A 137 16.62 -7.79 1.87
N ALA A 138 15.59 -7.73 1.03
CA ALA A 138 15.71 -7.41 -0.40
C ALA A 138 14.40 -6.75 -0.88
N PRO A 139 14.40 -6.09 -2.06
CA PRO A 139 13.17 -5.59 -2.66
C PRO A 139 12.19 -6.73 -2.99
N HIS A 140 10.92 -6.53 -2.64
CA HIS A 140 9.80 -7.42 -2.95
C HIS A 140 8.67 -6.65 -3.63
N ASP A 141 7.91 -7.31 -4.50
CA ASP A 141 6.62 -6.84 -4.96
C ASP A 141 5.59 -7.26 -3.89
N ILE A 142 5.09 -6.28 -3.12
CA ILE A 142 4.24 -6.48 -1.94
C ILE A 142 2.77 -6.32 -2.36
N TYR A 143 1.94 -7.30 -2.03
CA TYR A 143 0.51 -7.31 -2.39
C TYR A 143 -0.40 -7.02 -1.21
N ALA A 144 -0.07 -7.56 -0.02
CA ALA A 144 -0.83 -7.32 1.19
C ALA A 144 0.10 -7.14 2.40
N ILE A 145 -0.31 -6.28 3.33
CA ILE A 145 0.28 -6.18 4.67
C ILE A 145 -0.85 -6.46 5.65
N LEU A 146 -0.68 -7.47 6.48
CA LEU A 146 -1.63 -7.85 7.51
C LEU A 146 -0.94 -7.75 8.86
N PHE A 147 -1.50 -6.97 9.77
CA PHE A 147 -0.87 -6.76 11.07
C PHE A 147 -1.89 -6.70 12.19
N TRP A 148 -1.43 -7.00 13.39
CA TRP A 148 -2.21 -6.95 14.61
C TRP A 148 -1.54 -6.06 15.63
N HIS A 149 -2.30 -5.11 16.14
CA HIS A 149 -2.05 -4.53 17.42
C HIS A 149 -2.66 -5.43 18.52
N PHE A 150 -2.61 -5.01 19.79
CA PHE A 150 -3.20 -5.80 20.86
C PHE A 150 -4.72 -5.94 20.68
N HIS A 151 -5.18 -7.16 20.41
CA HIS A 151 -6.55 -7.46 20.01
C HIS A 151 -7.32 -8.35 21.00
N LYS A 152 -6.81 -8.53 22.24
CA LYS A 152 -7.54 -9.27 23.28
C LYS A 152 -8.71 -8.50 23.84
N THR A 153 -8.67 -7.18 23.75
CA THR A 153 -9.76 -6.29 24.10
C THR A 153 -10.03 -5.37 22.91
N ALA A 154 -11.26 -4.93 22.78
CA ALA A 154 -11.59 -4.00 21.72
C ALA A 154 -10.86 -2.66 21.92
N ARG A 155 -9.94 -2.37 21.05
CA ARG A 155 -9.18 -1.12 21.01
C ARG A 155 -9.25 -0.48 19.63
N VAL A 156 -9.03 0.82 19.61
CA VAL A 156 -8.84 1.60 18.37
C VAL A 156 -7.50 2.29 18.52
N TYR A 157 -6.54 1.92 17.67
CA TYR A 157 -5.24 2.59 17.61
C TYR A 157 -5.37 3.85 16.76
N LEU A 158 -4.71 4.92 17.21
CA LEU A 158 -4.76 6.24 16.62
C LEU A 158 -3.55 6.47 15.72
N ASP A 159 -3.72 7.30 14.70
CA ASP A 159 -2.68 7.71 13.76
C ASP A 159 -1.88 6.55 13.18
N VAL A 160 -2.61 5.47 12.87
CA VAL A 160 -2.01 4.31 12.22
C VAL A 160 -1.66 4.68 10.79
N ILE A 161 -0.35 4.60 10.48
CA ILE A 161 0.15 4.89 9.13
C ILE A 161 1.02 3.73 8.69
N VAL A 162 0.78 3.21 7.49
CA VAL A 162 1.59 2.16 6.88
C VAL A 162 2.30 2.72 5.67
N GLN A 163 3.64 2.68 5.72
CA GLN A 163 4.50 3.13 4.64
C GLN A 163 5.41 2.02 4.16
N VAL A 164 5.81 2.12 2.89
CA VAL A 164 6.86 1.29 2.30
C VAL A 164 7.92 2.18 1.67
N ALA A 165 9.19 1.73 1.68
CA ALA A 165 10.31 2.47 1.13
C ALA A 165 11.40 1.54 0.59
N ASP A 166 12.34 2.09 -0.18
CA ASP A 166 13.49 1.36 -0.69
C ASP A 166 14.68 1.41 0.27
N ASP A 167 14.69 2.34 1.24
CA ASP A 167 15.75 2.53 2.23
C ASP A 167 15.21 2.60 3.66
N ALA A 168 16.06 2.27 4.64
CA ALA A 168 15.71 2.22 6.05
C ALA A 168 15.37 3.59 6.65
N ASP A 169 15.89 4.67 6.07
CA ASP A 169 15.66 6.04 6.53
C ASP A 169 14.35 6.62 6.00
N PHE A 170 13.63 5.88 5.14
CA PHE A 170 12.39 6.32 4.51
C PHE A 170 12.54 7.65 3.78
N THR A 171 13.59 7.75 2.95
CA THR A 171 13.89 8.92 2.11
C THR A 171 13.72 8.65 0.62
N LYS A 172 13.72 7.35 0.20
CA LYS A 172 13.65 6.94 -1.21
C LYS A 172 12.37 6.18 -1.51
N ASN A 173 11.63 6.67 -2.49
CA ASN A 173 10.40 6.02 -3.00
C ASN A 173 9.40 5.69 -1.88
N VAL A 174 9.24 6.58 -0.91
CA VAL A 174 8.29 6.43 0.18
C VAL A 174 6.87 6.49 -0.36
N ARG A 175 6.06 5.51 0.00
CA ARG A 175 4.64 5.44 -0.34
C ARG A 175 3.82 5.10 0.88
N THR A 176 2.83 5.92 1.15
CA THR A 176 1.83 5.68 2.18
C THR A 176 0.73 4.81 1.60
N LEU A 177 0.51 3.64 2.21
CA LEU A 177 -0.47 2.65 1.77
C LEU A 177 -1.76 2.71 2.59
N PHE A 178 -1.67 3.14 3.84
CA PHE A 178 -2.77 3.37 4.76
C PHE A 178 -2.44 4.55 5.66
N ASN A 179 -3.42 5.41 5.97
CA ASN A 179 -3.25 6.53 6.89
C ASN A 179 -4.60 6.95 7.46
N ASN A 180 -4.86 6.69 8.75
CA ASN A 180 -6.04 7.14 9.47
C ASN A 180 -5.79 8.34 10.41
N ASP A 181 -4.60 8.95 10.34
CA ASP A 181 -4.27 10.23 10.98
C ASP A 181 -4.98 11.39 10.23
N ASN A 182 -6.22 11.65 10.60
CA ASN A 182 -7.07 12.58 9.85
C ASN A 182 -6.76 14.06 10.17
N ASP A 183 -6.11 14.35 11.29
CA ASP A 183 -5.76 15.71 11.74
C ASP A 183 -4.28 16.05 11.59
N ASN A 184 -3.49 15.09 11.08
CA ASN A 184 -2.04 15.22 10.92
C ASN A 184 -1.28 15.38 12.24
N SER A 185 -1.78 14.78 13.32
CA SER A 185 -1.10 14.83 14.63
C SER A 185 0.22 14.05 14.65
N ALA A 186 0.38 13.02 13.80
CA ALA A 186 1.66 12.33 13.59
C ALA A 186 2.66 13.12 12.72
N GLY A 187 2.24 14.19 12.05
CA GLY A 187 3.12 15.03 11.23
C GLY A 187 3.55 14.42 9.89
N LEU A 188 2.90 13.33 9.45
CA LEU A 188 3.24 12.60 8.21
C LEU A 188 2.24 12.86 7.07
N GLY A 189 1.40 13.87 7.21
CA GLY A 189 0.35 14.25 6.29
C GLY A 189 -1.02 13.70 6.72
N ALA A 190 -2.07 14.53 6.56
CA ALA A 190 -3.43 14.13 6.91
C ALA A 190 -3.92 12.95 6.04
N GLY A 191 -4.38 11.91 6.71
CA GLY A 191 -4.94 10.70 6.11
C GLY A 191 -6.42 10.84 5.77
N LYS A 192 -6.93 9.82 5.06
CA LYS A 192 -8.35 9.73 4.67
C LYS A 192 -8.98 8.40 5.07
N ASP A 193 -8.17 7.48 5.58
CA ASP A 193 -8.65 6.19 6.01
C ASP A 193 -9.42 6.31 7.33
N MET A 194 -10.27 5.33 7.58
CA MET A 194 -11.10 5.32 8.78
C MET A 194 -10.38 4.63 9.93
N ASN A 195 -10.65 5.07 11.14
CA ASN A 195 -10.32 4.32 12.35
C ASN A 195 -11.05 2.97 12.33
N TYR A 196 -10.48 1.97 12.95
CA TYR A 196 -11.05 0.62 13.00
C TYR A 196 -10.87 0.01 14.39
N VAL A 197 -11.77 -0.89 14.74
CA VAL A 197 -11.64 -1.69 15.96
C VAL A 197 -10.67 -2.82 15.69
N GLU A 198 -9.65 -2.96 16.54
CA GLU A 198 -8.71 -4.07 16.47
C GLU A 198 -9.39 -5.38 16.84
N THR A 199 -9.21 -6.40 16.03
CA THR A 199 -9.82 -7.72 16.20
C THR A 199 -8.84 -8.82 15.84
N ALA A 200 -9.22 -10.08 16.09
CA ALA A 200 -8.45 -11.25 15.65
C ALA A 200 -8.25 -11.34 14.12
N GLU A 201 -9.02 -10.58 13.33
CA GLU A 201 -8.80 -10.52 11.88
C GLU A 201 -7.60 -9.68 11.47
N GLY A 202 -7.10 -8.80 12.37
CA GLY A 202 -6.03 -7.86 12.07
C GLY A 202 -6.40 -6.81 11.02
N LYS A 203 -5.54 -5.84 10.83
CA LYS A 203 -5.70 -4.83 9.78
C LYS A 203 -5.03 -5.29 8.49
N LEU A 204 -5.83 -5.46 7.45
CA LEU A 204 -5.35 -5.77 6.11
C LEU A 204 -5.22 -4.48 5.29
N VAL A 205 -4.05 -4.27 4.70
CA VAL A 205 -3.75 -3.17 3.79
C VAL A 205 -3.38 -3.73 2.42
N ASP A 206 -4.09 -3.30 1.38
CA ASP A 206 -3.78 -3.65 -0.01
C ASP A 206 -2.59 -2.82 -0.51
N ALA A 207 -1.46 -3.48 -0.71
CA ALA A 207 -0.23 -2.86 -1.19
C ALA A 207 -0.10 -2.82 -2.72
N LYS A 208 -1.04 -3.44 -3.47
CA LYS A 208 -1.19 -3.35 -4.93
C LYS A 208 0.07 -3.69 -5.74
N GLY A 209 0.89 -4.60 -5.25
CA GLY A 209 2.16 -4.96 -5.89
C GLY A 209 3.24 -3.88 -5.74
N SER A 210 3.18 -3.07 -4.68
CA SER A 210 4.19 -2.03 -4.41
C SER A 210 5.56 -2.66 -4.19
N ARG A 211 6.55 -2.21 -4.98
CA ARG A 211 7.94 -2.68 -4.85
C ARG A 211 8.66 -1.93 -3.75
N ALA A 212 9.13 -2.62 -2.70
CA ALA A 212 9.89 -2.04 -1.62
C ALA A 212 10.73 -3.10 -0.89
N ARG A 213 11.70 -2.64 -0.10
CA ARG A 213 12.46 -3.48 0.85
C ARG A 213 12.00 -3.28 2.29
N PHE A 214 11.56 -2.08 2.65
CA PHE A 214 11.23 -1.73 4.03
C PHE A 214 9.73 -1.45 4.16
N VAL A 215 9.15 -1.93 5.26
CA VAL A 215 7.76 -1.66 5.66
C VAL A 215 7.80 -1.01 7.03
N ARG A 216 7.14 0.14 7.20
CA ARG A 216 7.05 0.85 8.47
C ARG A 216 5.59 1.08 8.87
N LEU A 217 5.29 0.77 10.12
CA LEU A 217 3.99 0.95 10.73
C LEU A 217 4.13 1.94 11.89
N TYR A 218 3.34 3.00 11.85
CA TYR A 218 3.24 4.00 12.91
C TYR A 218 1.95 3.82 13.69
N SER A 219 1.95 4.26 14.94
CA SER A 219 0.77 4.48 15.77
C SER A 219 1.05 5.53 16.84
N ASN A 220 0.00 6.10 17.43
CA ASN A 220 0.08 7.14 18.46
C ASN A 220 -0.88 6.82 19.59
N GLY A 221 -0.58 5.75 20.33
CA GLY A 221 -1.46 5.26 21.37
C GLY A 221 -2.77 4.66 20.87
N ASN A 222 -3.73 4.54 21.77
CA ASN A 222 -5.04 3.96 21.47
C ASN A 222 -6.13 4.58 22.39
N ASN A 223 -7.39 4.25 22.15
CA ASN A 223 -8.51 4.78 22.93
C ASN A 223 -8.54 4.37 24.42
N ALA A 224 -7.66 3.47 24.86
CA ALA A 224 -7.57 2.99 26.24
C ALA A 224 -6.36 3.56 26.99
N ASN A 225 -5.23 3.80 26.32
CA ASN A 225 -4.01 4.38 26.88
C ASN A 225 -3.12 4.98 25.76
N ASP A 226 -2.01 5.59 26.17
CA ASP A 226 -1.08 6.27 25.26
C ASP A 226 -0.02 5.31 24.66
N LEU A 227 -0.09 4.01 24.96
CA LEU A 227 0.93 3.04 24.56
C LEU A 227 0.64 2.42 23.19
N ASN A 228 1.70 2.02 22.53
CA ASN A 228 1.68 1.43 21.20
C ASN A 228 2.03 -0.05 21.28
N HIS A 229 1.20 -0.92 20.74
CA HIS A 229 1.38 -2.37 20.86
C HIS A 229 1.40 -3.01 19.48
N TYR A 230 2.35 -3.89 19.23
CA TYR A 230 2.43 -4.67 18.00
C TYR A 230 2.54 -6.15 18.34
N VAL A 231 1.59 -6.95 17.88
CA VAL A 231 1.58 -8.40 18.08
C VAL A 231 2.30 -9.11 16.94
N GLU A 232 1.92 -8.79 15.71
CA GLU A 232 2.51 -9.42 14.52
C GLU A 232 2.33 -8.54 13.29
N VAL A 233 3.31 -8.60 12.39
CA VAL A 233 3.30 -7.96 11.07
C VAL A 233 3.65 -8.99 10.01
N GLU A 234 2.69 -9.32 9.17
CA GLU A 234 2.88 -10.17 8.01
C GLU A 234 2.90 -9.32 6.74
N VAL A 235 3.87 -9.59 5.87
CA VAL A 235 4.00 -8.94 4.56
C VAL A 235 3.92 -10.00 3.48
N PHE A 236 2.86 -9.95 2.69
CA PHE A 236 2.65 -10.91 1.62
C PHE A 236 3.18 -10.36 0.31
N GLY A 237 4.25 -10.97 -0.17
CA GLY A 237 4.98 -10.54 -1.34
C GLY A 237 5.73 -11.66 -2.02
N ARG A 238 6.44 -11.30 -3.07
CA ARG A 238 7.39 -12.17 -3.77
C ARG A 238 8.63 -11.36 -4.15
N PRO A 239 9.80 -12.01 -4.34
CA PRO A 239 11.01 -11.31 -4.77
C PRO A 239 10.73 -10.45 -6.00
N ALA A 240 11.18 -9.19 -5.97
CA ALA A 240 11.07 -8.30 -7.13
C ALA A 240 11.97 -8.81 -8.26
N LYS A 241 11.44 -8.80 -9.48
CA LYS A 241 12.18 -9.16 -10.70
C LYS A 241 12.99 -8.00 -11.24
#